data_37acf32c22830a91d6c8640abb698abf
#
_entry.id   37acf32c22830a91d6c8640abb698abf
#
_cell.length_a   1.000
_cell.length_b   1.000
_cell.length_c   1.000
_cell.angle_alpha   90.00
_cell.angle_beta   90.00
_cell.angle_gamma   90.00
#
_symmetry.space_group_name_H-M   'P 1'
#
loop_
_entity.id
_entity.type
_entity.pdbx_description
1 polymer ?
#
loop_
_entity_poly.entity_id
_entity_poly.type
_entity_poly.pdbx_seq_one_letter_code
_entity_poly.pdbx_strand_id
1 'polypeptide(L)'
;MRRWSRLPGFRLLLVLTAVVCIALQGFGSLRAAPLALRPVAGVVMPSGLAIAPIPIEQQPFYPELQRAAGAWSDVVLNTVVGDSPRHTLLNFYAVMAEVGRRSEQLGRPRSGPEDSRSASEREEQISDTDLLFQLAVKALDASSFPESVRVDMAEEAAIQLKHVLDYVFSHSLQPIDIPDAVGMKVINDRRTSPSESWRIPGTAITLTSILEDHPENENYLFSAETVAGVHEMYREIRDYPVVEQPFATPEFFQDFVYTPGYLVPPDWYLALPSSLRRVLEVPIDDQTLFQIACVVLALLLFLTVLLWLIRLLLDSYRDQPRRGKSAQAWNLDALAWRRFLILMPLLPLTRLVKTFVDDVVNLTGLPLVIATYFF
;
A
#
# COMPACT_ATOMS: atom_id res chain seq x y z
N MET A 1 36.86 5.24 -33.39
CA MET A 1 35.94 5.65 -32.33
C MET A 1 35.17 6.96 -32.53
N ARG A 2 35.14 7.59 -33.71
CA ARG A 2 34.49 8.92 -33.92
C ARG A 2 33.19 8.90 -34.72
N ARG A 3 32.52 7.74 -34.93
CA ARG A 3 31.31 7.64 -35.79
C ARG A 3 29.98 7.46 -35.01
N TRP A 4 30.03 7.20 -33.71
CA TRP A 4 28.82 6.91 -32.91
C TRP A 4 28.13 8.15 -32.32
N SER A 5 28.84 9.28 -32.23
CA SER A 5 28.30 10.52 -31.63
C SER A 5 27.34 11.32 -32.52
N ARG A 6 27.08 10.89 -33.79
CA ARG A 6 26.21 11.60 -34.74
C ARG A 6 24.84 10.95 -34.92
N LEU A 7 24.54 9.88 -34.21
CA LEU A 7 23.22 9.27 -34.25
C LEU A 7 22.29 10.02 -33.30
N PRO A 8 21.15 10.58 -33.75
CA PRO A 8 20.21 11.29 -32.87
C PRO A 8 19.72 10.44 -31.70
N GLY A 9 19.66 9.10 -31.87
CA GLY A 9 19.33 8.17 -30.79
C GLY A 9 20.35 8.09 -29.63
N PHE A 10 21.65 8.37 -29.91
CA PHE A 10 22.65 8.35 -28.85
C PHE A 10 22.56 9.58 -27.93
N ARG A 11 22.15 10.73 -28.49
CA ARG A 11 21.90 11.95 -27.70
C ARG A 11 20.62 11.84 -26.88
N LEU A 12 19.59 11.17 -27.44
CA LEU A 12 18.35 10.90 -26.72
C LEU A 12 18.59 9.92 -25.57
N LEU A 13 19.41 8.88 -25.78
CA LEU A 13 19.80 7.93 -24.73
C LEU A 13 20.56 8.62 -23.60
N LEU A 14 21.49 9.55 -23.93
CA LEU A 14 22.23 10.33 -22.93
C LEU A 14 21.33 11.29 -22.15
N VAL A 15 20.34 11.90 -22.81
CA VAL A 15 19.37 12.78 -22.13
C VAL A 15 18.45 11.96 -21.23
N LEU A 16 17.99 10.79 -21.69
CA LEU A 16 17.15 9.90 -20.90
C LEU A 16 17.90 9.25 -19.72
N THR A 17 19.15 8.84 -19.92
CA THR A 17 19.99 8.40 -18.78
C THR A 17 20.27 9.54 -17.81
N ALA A 18 20.46 10.76 -18.28
CA ALA A 18 20.59 11.94 -17.41
C ALA A 18 19.29 12.22 -16.65
N VAL A 19 18.11 12.11 -17.28
CA VAL A 19 16.81 12.26 -16.62
C VAL A 19 16.57 11.17 -15.59
N VAL A 20 16.90 9.92 -15.90
CA VAL A 20 16.83 8.80 -14.94
C VAL A 20 17.81 8.99 -13.78
N CYS A 21 19.04 9.45 -14.06
CA CYS A 21 20.02 9.78 -13.01
C CYS A 21 19.57 10.98 -12.16
N ILE A 22 18.92 11.99 -12.75
CA ILE A 22 18.38 13.14 -12.03
C ILE A 22 17.16 12.71 -11.20
N ALA A 23 16.30 11.82 -11.72
CA ALA A 23 15.20 11.24 -10.97
C ALA A 23 15.72 10.42 -9.77
N LEU A 24 16.72 9.56 -10.00
CA LEU A 24 17.36 8.79 -8.93
C LEU A 24 18.14 9.65 -7.92
N GLN A 25 18.70 10.77 -8.35
CA GLN A 25 19.34 11.76 -7.44
C GLN A 25 18.31 12.61 -6.70
N GLY A 26 17.13 12.84 -7.27
CA GLY A 26 16.00 13.49 -6.61
C GLY A 26 15.49 12.70 -5.40
N PHE A 27 15.57 11.37 -5.43
CA PHE A 27 15.26 10.52 -4.29
C PHE A 27 16.27 10.65 -3.13
N GLY A 28 17.52 11.04 -3.41
CA GLY A 28 18.56 11.19 -2.38
C GLY A 28 18.65 12.59 -1.74
N SER A 29 17.95 13.60 -2.26
CA SER A 29 18.11 14.99 -1.82
C SER A 29 16.88 15.62 -1.15
N LEU A 30 15.75 14.92 -1.09
CA LEU A 30 14.66 15.24 -0.17
C LEU A 30 14.94 14.64 1.22
N ARG A 31 16.15 14.84 1.72
CA ARG A 31 16.31 14.96 3.16
C ARG A 31 15.62 16.28 3.51
N ALA A 32 14.31 16.22 3.75
CA ALA A 32 13.69 17.16 4.66
C ALA A 32 14.63 17.19 5.86
N ALA A 33 15.20 18.35 6.15
CA ALA A 33 15.90 18.54 7.41
C ALA A 33 14.96 17.93 8.46
N PRO A 34 15.44 17.03 9.32
CA PRO A 34 14.60 16.53 10.37
C PRO A 34 14.09 17.81 11.03
N LEU A 35 12.79 18.06 10.93
CA LEU A 35 12.12 18.88 11.91
C LEU A 35 12.47 18.13 13.19
N ALA A 36 13.55 18.60 13.82
CA ALA A 36 13.90 18.17 15.13
C ALA A 36 12.67 18.56 15.94
N LEU A 37 11.71 17.63 16.00
CA LEU A 37 10.83 17.57 17.13
C LEU A 37 11.81 17.56 18.29
N ARG A 38 12.00 18.76 18.87
CA ARG A 38 12.60 18.86 20.20
C ARG A 38 11.90 17.73 20.94
N PRO A 39 12.64 16.72 21.45
CA PRO A 39 12.06 15.84 22.42
C PRO A 39 11.42 16.83 23.38
N VAL A 40 10.10 16.75 23.56
CA VAL A 40 9.43 17.52 24.60
C VAL A 40 10.27 17.20 25.79
N ALA A 41 11.06 18.21 26.19
CA ALA A 41 12.12 18.05 27.16
C ALA A 41 11.46 17.31 28.29
N GLY A 42 11.93 16.09 28.52
CA GLY A 42 11.29 15.19 29.46
C GLY A 42 10.99 16.02 30.65
N VAL A 43 9.73 16.14 30.98
CA VAL A 43 9.36 16.59 32.33
C VAL A 43 10.14 15.64 33.20
N VAL A 44 11.22 16.13 33.78
CA VAL A 44 11.98 15.42 34.81
C VAL A 44 10.97 15.27 35.93
N MET A 45 10.19 14.19 35.82
CA MET A 45 9.32 13.77 36.90
C MET A 45 10.25 13.43 38.05
N PRO A 46 10.00 13.97 39.26
CA PRO A 46 10.73 13.56 40.43
C PRO A 46 10.65 12.05 40.56
N SER A 47 11.80 11.42 40.70
CA SER A 47 12.04 9.99 40.86
C SER A 47 10.97 9.35 41.75
N GLY A 48 10.00 8.65 41.16
CA GLY A 48 9.09 7.97 42.07
C GLY A 48 7.77 7.49 41.56
N LEU A 49 7.47 7.33 40.28
CA LEU A 49 6.39 6.45 39.78
C LEU A 49 6.48 6.48 38.27
N ALA A 50 7.25 5.56 37.69
CA ALA A 50 7.09 5.25 36.25
C ALA A 50 5.68 4.66 36.10
N ILE A 51 4.73 5.44 35.59
CA ILE A 51 3.41 4.92 35.21
C ILE A 51 3.66 3.95 34.09
N ALA A 52 3.50 2.66 34.36
CA ALA A 52 3.61 1.62 33.31
C ALA A 52 2.39 1.71 32.38
N PRO A 53 2.56 1.46 31.07
CA PRO A 53 1.44 1.34 30.14
C PRO A 53 0.45 0.27 30.62
N ILE A 54 -0.83 0.49 30.36
CA ILE A 54 -1.88 -0.47 30.67
C ILE A 54 -1.88 -1.53 29.55
N PRO A 55 -1.62 -2.82 29.88
CA PRO A 55 -1.70 -3.89 28.90
C PRO A 55 -3.07 -3.94 28.23
N ILE A 56 -3.12 -4.38 26.94
CA ILE A 56 -4.36 -4.44 26.18
C ILE A 56 -5.41 -5.32 26.86
N GLU A 57 -4.98 -6.37 27.55
CA GLU A 57 -5.85 -7.30 28.31
C GLU A 57 -6.59 -6.63 29.47
N GLN A 58 -6.06 -5.51 29.97
CA GLN A 58 -6.66 -4.72 31.05
C GLN A 58 -7.52 -3.54 30.53
N GLN A 59 -7.59 -3.37 29.21
CA GLN A 59 -8.42 -2.34 28.62
C GLN A 59 -9.91 -2.71 28.70
N PRO A 60 -10.82 -1.74 28.90
CA PRO A 60 -12.26 -1.99 29.06
C PRO A 60 -12.88 -2.71 27.85
N PHE A 61 -12.33 -2.48 26.64
CA PHE A 61 -12.84 -3.04 25.40
C PHE A 61 -12.33 -4.47 25.11
N TYR A 62 -11.36 -4.98 25.87
CA TYR A 62 -10.69 -6.26 25.56
C TYR A 62 -11.63 -7.47 25.46
N PRO A 63 -12.64 -7.65 26.36
CA PRO A 63 -13.57 -8.78 26.23
C PRO A 63 -14.39 -8.73 24.92
N GLU A 64 -14.68 -7.53 24.40
CA GLU A 64 -15.37 -7.37 23.14
C GLU A 64 -14.44 -7.62 21.96
N LEU A 65 -13.19 -7.19 22.05
CA LEU A 65 -12.17 -7.50 21.06
C LEU A 65 -11.94 -9.01 20.91
N GLN A 66 -11.90 -9.73 22.03
CA GLN A 66 -11.79 -11.20 21.97
C GLN A 66 -12.98 -11.86 21.28
N ARG A 67 -14.20 -11.36 21.50
CA ARG A 67 -15.41 -11.86 20.83
C ARG A 67 -15.37 -11.55 19.33
N ALA A 68 -14.97 -10.33 18.96
CA ALA A 68 -14.79 -9.94 17.56
C ALA A 68 -13.74 -10.83 16.87
N ALA A 69 -12.58 -11.05 17.50
CA ALA A 69 -11.54 -11.90 16.95
C ALA A 69 -11.99 -13.35 16.77
N GLY A 70 -12.76 -13.89 17.71
CA GLY A 70 -13.36 -15.23 17.57
C GLY A 70 -14.36 -15.32 16.40
N ALA A 71 -15.11 -14.24 16.14
CA ALA A 71 -16.05 -14.21 15.02
C ALA A 71 -15.37 -14.16 13.65
N TRP A 72 -14.17 -13.58 13.57
CA TRP A 72 -13.40 -13.49 12.31
C TRP A 72 -12.51 -14.70 12.05
N SER A 73 -12.28 -15.57 13.03
CA SER A 73 -11.59 -16.85 12.81
C SER A 73 -12.41 -17.83 11.95
N ASP A 74 -13.73 -17.78 12.11
CA ASP A 74 -14.68 -18.54 11.31
C ASP A 74 -15.23 -17.59 10.23
N VAL A 75 -15.00 -17.89 8.97
CA VAL A 75 -15.45 -17.07 7.83
C VAL A 75 -16.97 -16.88 7.88
N VAL A 76 -17.41 -15.85 8.57
CA VAL A 76 -18.82 -15.50 8.69
C VAL A 76 -19.02 -14.09 8.13
N LEU A 77 -20.16 -13.88 7.49
CA LEU A 77 -20.65 -12.65 6.88
C LEU A 77 -20.86 -11.52 7.92
N ASN A 78 -19.78 -11.13 8.59
CA ASN A 78 -19.77 -9.97 9.48
C ASN A 78 -19.32 -8.72 8.72
N THR A 79 -19.80 -7.57 9.13
CA THR A 79 -19.35 -6.28 8.61
C THR A 79 -18.32 -5.69 9.56
N VAL A 80 -17.23 -5.15 9.02
CA VAL A 80 -16.24 -4.40 9.81
C VAL A 80 -16.83 -3.05 10.22
N VAL A 81 -17.54 -2.43 9.30
CA VAL A 81 -18.23 -1.16 9.49
C VAL A 81 -19.52 -1.35 10.29
N GLY A 82 -19.75 -0.52 11.27
CA GLY A 82 -20.93 -0.61 12.13
C GLY A 82 -21.42 0.74 12.63
N ASP A 83 -22.45 0.69 13.45
CA ASP A 83 -23.23 1.81 13.98
C ASP A 83 -22.53 2.65 15.06
N SER A 84 -21.29 2.31 15.37
CA SER A 84 -20.55 2.97 16.45
C SER A 84 -19.06 2.92 16.23
N PRO A 85 -18.30 3.88 16.79
CA PRO A 85 -16.84 3.84 16.81
C PRO A 85 -16.30 2.54 17.39
N ARG A 86 -16.95 2.02 18.45
CA ARG A 86 -16.55 0.77 19.11
C ARG A 86 -16.66 -0.41 18.14
N HIS A 87 -17.78 -0.54 17.44
CA HIS A 87 -17.97 -1.63 16.50
C HIS A 87 -16.91 -1.61 15.39
N THR A 88 -16.76 -0.50 14.70
CA THR A 88 -15.83 -0.37 13.57
C THR A 88 -14.39 -0.55 14.01
N LEU A 89 -13.95 0.11 15.08
CA LEU A 89 -12.57 0.03 15.55
C LEU A 89 -12.17 -1.38 15.99
N LEU A 90 -13.01 -2.05 16.79
CA LEU A 90 -12.69 -3.39 17.30
C LEU A 90 -12.74 -4.46 16.20
N ASN A 91 -13.71 -4.38 15.27
CA ASN A 91 -13.77 -5.30 14.14
C ASN A 91 -12.61 -5.08 13.17
N PHE A 92 -12.28 -3.83 12.85
CA PHE A 92 -11.10 -3.51 12.04
C PHE A 92 -9.83 -4.08 12.66
N TYR A 93 -9.61 -3.83 13.95
CA TYR A 93 -8.41 -4.30 14.65
C TYR A 93 -8.33 -5.83 14.69
N ALA A 94 -9.46 -6.51 14.96
CA ALA A 94 -9.54 -7.97 15.00
C ALA A 94 -9.33 -8.61 13.63
N VAL A 95 -9.99 -8.09 12.58
CA VAL A 95 -9.82 -8.57 11.21
C VAL A 95 -8.40 -8.40 10.73
N MET A 96 -7.80 -7.23 10.94
CA MET A 96 -6.42 -6.98 10.54
C MET A 96 -5.41 -7.86 11.29
N ALA A 97 -5.69 -8.21 12.55
CA ALA A 97 -4.89 -9.19 13.29
C ALA A 97 -5.00 -10.59 12.67
N GLU A 98 -6.19 -11.01 12.26
CA GLU A 98 -6.40 -12.30 11.60
C GLU A 98 -5.75 -12.33 10.20
N VAL A 99 -5.87 -11.24 9.42
CA VAL A 99 -5.19 -11.11 8.11
C VAL A 99 -3.68 -11.23 8.27
N GLY A 100 -3.08 -10.49 9.21
CA GLY A 100 -1.65 -10.56 9.48
C GLY A 100 -1.19 -11.97 9.90
N ARG A 101 -1.93 -12.62 10.78
CA ARG A 101 -1.66 -14.00 11.21
C ARG A 101 -1.73 -15.00 10.05
N ARG A 102 -2.74 -14.90 9.17
CA ARG A 102 -2.88 -15.75 7.98
C ARG A 102 -1.78 -15.47 6.96
N SER A 103 -1.47 -14.21 6.69
CA SER A 103 -0.40 -13.81 5.78
C SER A 103 0.95 -14.36 6.24
N GLU A 104 1.28 -14.25 7.52
CA GLU A 104 2.50 -14.83 8.10
C GLU A 104 2.56 -16.35 7.92
N GLN A 105 1.45 -17.05 8.20
CA GLN A 105 1.38 -18.51 8.04
C GLN A 105 1.55 -18.95 6.59
N LEU A 106 0.95 -18.22 5.66
CA LEU A 106 1.03 -18.48 4.22
C LEU A 106 2.38 -18.06 3.62
N GLY A 107 3.04 -17.07 4.21
CA GLY A 107 4.36 -16.57 3.80
C GLY A 107 5.53 -17.44 4.25
N ARG A 108 5.32 -18.39 5.16
CA ARG A 108 6.40 -19.30 5.60
C ARG A 108 6.78 -20.29 4.49
N PRO A 109 8.09 -20.53 4.27
CA PRO A 109 8.54 -21.56 3.34
C PRO A 109 8.05 -22.93 3.75
N ARG A 110 7.62 -23.74 2.80
CA ARG A 110 7.21 -25.13 3.04
C ARG A 110 8.38 -25.96 3.58
N SER A 111 8.33 -26.37 4.82
CA SER A 111 9.42 -27.08 5.49
C SER A 111 8.98 -28.46 6.00
N GLY A 112 8.54 -29.36 5.12
CA GLY A 112 8.32 -30.76 5.52
C GLY A 112 7.14 -31.46 4.87
N PRO A 113 7.05 -32.80 5.04
CA PRO A 113 5.96 -33.62 4.48
C PRO A 113 4.59 -33.38 5.14
N GLU A 114 4.53 -32.67 6.26
CA GLU A 114 3.27 -32.32 6.94
C GLU A 114 2.56 -31.11 6.29
N ASP A 115 3.25 -30.37 5.43
CA ASP A 115 2.71 -29.22 4.73
C ASP A 115 2.15 -29.60 3.34
N SER A 116 1.46 -30.74 3.29
CA SER A 116 0.88 -31.30 2.06
C SER A 116 -0.46 -30.65 1.68
N ARG A 117 -0.70 -29.40 2.08
CA ARG A 117 -1.83 -28.64 1.54
C ARG A 117 -1.75 -28.64 0.03
N SER A 118 -2.85 -29.01 -0.60
CA SER A 118 -2.94 -28.94 -2.05
C SER A 118 -2.76 -27.49 -2.51
N ALA A 119 -2.25 -27.29 -3.72
CA ALA A 119 -2.11 -25.93 -4.27
C ALA A 119 -3.46 -25.19 -4.28
N SER A 120 -4.57 -25.94 -4.47
CA SER A 120 -5.94 -25.40 -4.45
C SER A 120 -6.38 -24.92 -3.05
N GLU A 121 -6.02 -25.64 -1.99
CA GLU A 121 -6.35 -25.22 -0.61
C GLU A 121 -5.59 -23.95 -0.21
N ARG A 122 -4.33 -23.83 -0.68
CA ARG A 122 -3.56 -22.62 -0.46
C ARG A 122 -4.14 -21.42 -1.21
N GLU A 123 -4.54 -21.59 -2.46
CA GLU A 123 -5.16 -20.55 -3.27
C GLU A 123 -6.49 -20.08 -2.66
N GLU A 124 -7.30 -21.01 -2.14
CA GLU A 124 -8.52 -20.71 -1.39
C GLU A 124 -8.20 -19.89 -0.12
N GLN A 125 -7.21 -20.30 0.66
CA GLN A 125 -6.79 -19.57 1.86
C GLN A 125 -6.25 -18.16 1.55
N ILE A 126 -5.54 -17.98 0.45
CA ILE A 126 -5.08 -16.65 -0.03
C ILE A 126 -6.30 -15.80 -0.39
N SER A 127 -7.25 -16.36 -1.15
CA SER A 127 -8.48 -15.67 -1.53
C SER A 127 -9.33 -15.25 -0.33
N ASP A 128 -9.47 -16.14 0.66
CA ASP A 128 -10.18 -15.85 1.90
C ASP A 128 -9.48 -14.73 2.72
N THR A 129 -8.15 -14.75 2.74
CA THR A 129 -7.37 -13.74 3.44
C THR A 129 -7.51 -12.38 2.76
N ASP A 130 -7.48 -12.36 1.43
CA ASP A 130 -7.72 -11.14 0.65
C ASP A 130 -9.14 -10.60 0.90
N LEU A 131 -10.15 -11.47 0.89
CA LEU A 131 -11.52 -11.05 1.19
C LEU A 131 -11.64 -10.37 2.56
N LEU A 132 -11.03 -10.95 3.60
CA LEU A 132 -11.00 -10.35 4.94
C LEU A 132 -10.30 -8.99 4.93
N PHE A 133 -9.18 -8.88 4.21
CA PHE A 133 -8.44 -7.64 4.09
C PHE A 133 -9.28 -6.56 3.39
N GLN A 134 -9.94 -6.89 2.29
CA GLN A 134 -10.83 -5.97 1.58
C GLN A 134 -12.01 -5.51 2.44
N LEU A 135 -12.52 -6.36 3.33
CA LEU A 135 -13.54 -5.97 4.31
C LEU A 135 -13.00 -4.97 5.34
N ALA A 136 -11.74 -5.13 5.77
CA ALA A 136 -11.09 -4.16 6.64
C ALA A 136 -10.85 -2.81 5.96
N VAL A 137 -10.38 -2.82 4.70
CA VAL A 137 -10.13 -1.61 3.90
C VAL A 137 -11.40 -0.76 3.74
N LYS A 138 -12.59 -1.38 3.65
CA LYS A 138 -13.88 -0.67 3.59
C LYS A 138 -14.18 0.16 4.83
N ALA A 139 -13.51 -0.07 5.95
CA ALA A 139 -13.65 0.76 7.14
C ALA A 139 -12.91 2.11 7.05
N LEU A 140 -12.17 2.35 5.97
CA LEU A 140 -11.39 3.57 5.74
C LEU A 140 -12.10 4.47 4.73
N ASP A 141 -12.24 5.75 5.05
CA ASP A 141 -12.65 6.76 4.08
C ASP A 141 -11.44 7.19 3.22
N ALA A 142 -11.29 6.53 2.09
CA ALA A 142 -10.22 6.78 1.13
C ALA A 142 -10.50 7.91 0.13
N SER A 143 -11.52 8.74 0.37
CA SER A 143 -11.96 9.79 -0.55
C SER A 143 -10.89 10.86 -0.80
N SER A 144 -9.95 11.04 0.12
CA SER A 144 -8.81 11.97 -0.02
C SER A 144 -7.78 11.53 -1.06
N PHE A 145 -7.76 10.25 -1.44
CA PHE A 145 -6.80 9.73 -2.40
C PHE A 145 -7.28 9.88 -3.85
N PRO A 146 -6.36 10.12 -4.81
CA PRO A 146 -6.69 10.15 -6.23
C PRO A 146 -7.33 8.82 -6.68
N GLU A 147 -8.35 8.90 -7.54
CA GLU A 147 -9.13 7.72 -7.96
C GLU A 147 -8.27 6.60 -8.57
N SER A 148 -7.20 6.98 -9.31
CA SER A 148 -6.31 6.03 -10.00
C SER A 148 -5.48 5.13 -9.08
N VAL A 149 -5.25 5.54 -7.83
CA VAL A 149 -4.42 4.84 -6.84
C VAL A 149 -5.14 4.65 -5.50
N ARG A 150 -6.46 4.94 -5.48
CA ARG A 150 -7.24 4.96 -4.23
C ARG A 150 -7.24 3.62 -3.52
N VAL A 151 -7.40 2.55 -4.27
CA VAL A 151 -7.46 1.19 -3.71
C VAL A 151 -6.13 0.84 -3.08
N ASP A 152 -5.03 0.96 -3.83
CA ASP A 152 -3.69 0.59 -3.39
C ASP A 152 -3.25 1.42 -2.17
N MET A 153 -3.54 2.74 -2.18
CA MET A 153 -3.23 3.61 -1.05
C MET A 153 -4.11 3.33 0.18
N ALA A 154 -5.36 2.92 -0.02
CA ALA A 154 -6.24 2.54 1.09
C ALA A 154 -5.79 1.24 1.75
N GLU A 155 -5.30 0.28 0.96
CA GLU A 155 -4.74 -0.99 1.43
C GLU A 155 -3.47 -0.76 2.24
N GLU A 156 -2.53 0.03 1.73
CA GLU A 156 -1.34 0.44 2.47
C GLU A 156 -1.72 1.16 3.76
N ALA A 157 -2.65 2.11 3.70
CA ALA A 157 -3.13 2.85 4.86
C ALA A 157 -3.77 1.94 5.91
N ALA A 158 -4.49 0.87 5.52
CA ALA A 158 -5.08 -0.07 6.45
C ALA A 158 -4.02 -0.81 7.28
N ILE A 159 -2.93 -1.25 6.64
CA ILE A 159 -1.85 -1.95 7.33
C ILE A 159 -1.05 -1.01 8.22
N GLN A 160 -0.76 0.21 7.74
CA GLN A 160 -0.11 1.24 8.55
C GLN A 160 -0.96 1.62 9.75
N LEU A 161 -2.27 1.79 9.57
CA LEU A 161 -3.21 2.10 10.65
C LEU A 161 -3.25 0.99 11.71
N LYS A 162 -3.21 -0.28 11.28
CA LYS A 162 -3.12 -1.42 12.20
C LYS A 162 -1.86 -1.32 13.05
N HIS A 163 -0.71 -1.03 12.46
CA HIS A 163 0.54 -0.87 13.19
C HIS A 163 0.50 0.33 14.16
N VAL A 164 -0.10 1.46 13.75
CA VAL A 164 -0.32 2.62 14.62
C VAL A 164 -1.21 2.26 15.80
N LEU A 165 -2.28 1.49 15.58
CA LEU A 165 -3.17 1.03 16.65
C LEU A 165 -2.47 0.05 17.59
N ASP A 166 -1.59 -0.84 17.08
CA ASP A 166 -0.77 -1.71 17.92
C ASP A 166 0.09 -0.90 18.88
N TYR A 167 0.71 0.17 18.39
CA TYR A 167 1.49 1.09 19.21
C TYR A 167 0.62 1.83 20.24
N VAL A 168 -0.51 2.40 19.82
CA VAL A 168 -1.42 3.15 20.70
C VAL A 168 -1.94 2.28 21.83
N PHE A 169 -2.36 1.04 21.52
CA PHE A 169 -2.91 0.15 22.53
C PHE A 169 -1.86 -0.40 23.50
N SER A 170 -0.61 -0.57 23.04
CA SER A 170 0.49 -1.05 23.88
C SER A 170 1.11 0.05 24.76
N HIS A 171 0.94 1.32 24.42
CA HIS A 171 1.56 2.45 25.13
C HIS A 171 0.54 3.35 25.84
N SER A 172 -0.72 2.95 25.91
CA SER A 172 -1.75 3.73 26.58
C SER A 172 -1.53 3.76 28.09
N LEU A 173 -1.44 4.97 28.65
CA LEU A 173 -1.29 5.21 30.10
C LEU A 173 -2.64 5.29 30.83
N GLN A 174 -3.75 5.33 30.09
CA GLN A 174 -5.10 5.45 30.62
C GLN A 174 -6.02 4.46 29.93
N PRO A 175 -7.09 4.00 30.61
CA PRO A 175 -8.11 3.19 29.96
C PRO A 175 -8.74 3.95 28.79
N ILE A 176 -8.83 3.28 27.64
CA ILE A 176 -9.48 3.84 26.46
C ILE A 176 -10.94 3.41 26.49
N ASP A 177 -11.83 4.35 26.73
CA ASP A 177 -13.27 4.12 26.64
C ASP A 177 -13.74 4.45 25.20
N ILE A 178 -14.08 3.40 24.46
CA ILE A 178 -14.57 3.52 23.09
C ILE A 178 -16.09 3.51 23.14
N PRO A 179 -16.78 4.58 22.70
CA PRO A 179 -18.24 4.65 22.79
C PRO A 179 -18.92 3.70 21.82
N ASP A 180 -19.94 3.01 22.31
CA ASP A 180 -20.93 2.31 21.49
C ASP A 180 -22.01 3.30 20.97
N ALA A 181 -23.00 2.80 20.26
CA ALA A 181 -24.07 3.64 19.69
C ALA A 181 -24.83 4.44 20.76
N VAL A 182 -25.05 3.86 21.94
CA VAL A 182 -25.70 4.56 23.06
C VAL A 182 -24.77 5.61 23.65
N GLY A 183 -23.51 5.26 23.83
CA GLY A 183 -22.48 6.19 24.33
C GLY A 183 -22.30 7.40 23.41
N MET A 184 -22.33 7.20 22.08
CA MET A 184 -22.27 8.31 21.11
C MET A 184 -23.47 9.24 21.21
N LYS A 185 -24.66 8.71 21.38
CA LYS A 185 -25.87 9.55 21.61
C LYS A 185 -25.72 10.39 22.88
N VAL A 186 -25.26 9.79 24.01
CA VAL A 186 -25.02 10.53 25.26
C VAL A 186 -23.95 11.61 25.08
N ILE A 187 -22.89 11.33 24.33
CA ILE A 187 -21.83 12.32 24.03
C ILE A 187 -22.39 13.47 23.21
N ASN A 188 -23.20 13.18 22.18
CA ASN A 188 -23.78 14.18 21.30
C ASN A 188 -24.82 15.04 22.01
N ASP A 189 -25.65 14.46 22.88
CA ASP A 189 -26.64 15.19 23.69
C ASP A 189 -26.01 16.22 24.64
N ARG A 190 -24.77 15.96 25.07
CA ARG A 190 -24.02 16.87 25.96
C ARG A 190 -23.28 17.98 25.23
N ARG A 191 -23.13 17.89 23.92
CA ARG A 191 -22.42 18.88 23.09
C ARG A 191 -23.36 19.98 22.64
N THR A 192 -22.85 21.20 22.62
CA THR A 192 -23.59 22.37 22.06
C THR A 192 -23.77 22.24 20.53
N SER A 193 -22.89 21.48 19.88
CA SER A 193 -22.96 21.11 18.46
C SER A 193 -22.75 19.60 18.37
N PRO A 194 -23.72 18.84 17.86
CA PRO A 194 -23.56 17.41 17.62
C PRO A 194 -22.35 17.18 16.70
N SER A 195 -21.46 16.30 17.11
CA SER A 195 -20.33 15.91 16.31
C SER A 195 -20.49 14.45 15.95
N GLU A 196 -20.63 14.17 14.69
CA GLU A 196 -20.72 12.82 14.12
C GLU A 196 -19.34 12.10 14.15
N SER A 197 -18.40 12.61 14.94
CA SER A 197 -17.04 12.08 15.00
C SER A 197 -16.60 11.81 16.43
N TRP A 198 -15.80 10.75 16.57
CA TRP A 198 -15.10 10.39 17.80
C TRP A 198 -13.61 10.20 17.53
N ARG A 199 -12.78 10.72 18.40
CA ARG A 199 -11.31 10.62 18.30
C ARG A 199 -10.76 9.76 19.43
N ILE A 200 -9.83 8.87 19.10
CA ILE A 200 -9.09 8.11 20.11
C ILE A 200 -8.31 9.10 20.99
N PRO A 201 -8.50 9.08 22.32
CA PRO A 201 -7.84 10.01 23.22
C PRO A 201 -6.32 10.01 23.06
N GLY A 202 -5.72 11.19 22.96
CA GLY A 202 -4.26 11.35 22.80
C GLY A 202 -3.70 11.06 21.41
N THR A 203 -4.54 10.82 20.42
CA THR A 203 -4.10 10.53 19.03
C THR A 203 -4.76 11.46 18.02
N ALA A 204 -4.31 11.38 16.75
CA ALA A 204 -4.96 12.03 15.62
C ALA A 204 -6.01 11.13 14.94
N ILE A 205 -6.23 9.90 15.42
CA ILE A 205 -7.13 8.93 14.82
C ILE A 205 -8.58 9.28 15.15
N THR A 206 -9.38 9.54 14.14
CA THR A 206 -10.78 9.94 14.25
C THR A 206 -11.66 9.01 13.42
N LEU A 207 -12.78 8.56 14.01
CA LEU A 207 -13.85 7.88 13.30
C LEU A 207 -15.00 8.87 13.10
N THR A 208 -15.58 8.88 11.91
CA THR A 208 -16.64 9.79 11.52
C THR A 208 -17.84 9.00 11.02
N SER A 209 -19.04 9.40 11.44
CA SER A 209 -20.28 8.85 10.90
C SER A 209 -20.47 9.31 9.45
N ILE A 210 -20.80 8.37 8.59
CA ILE A 210 -21.25 8.62 7.23
C ILE A 210 -22.72 8.21 7.18
N LEU A 211 -23.57 9.16 6.83
CA LEU A 211 -24.98 8.90 6.54
C LEU A 211 -25.04 8.21 5.17
N GLU A 212 -25.32 6.92 5.15
CA GLU A 212 -25.80 6.28 3.94
C GLU A 212 -27.23 6.76 3.63
N ASP A 213 -27.75 6.51 2.42
CA ASP A 213 -29.05 6.98 1.90
C ASP A 213 -30.27 6.72 2.81
N HIS A 214 -30.08 6.01 3.90
CA HIS A 214 -31.08 5.77 4.94
C HIS A 214 -30.61 6.32 6.29
N PRO A 215 -31.31 7.34 6.85
CA PRO A 215 -30.91 8.00 8.10
C PRO A 215 -30.94 7.09 9.35
N GLU A 216 -31.38 5.84 9.21
CA GLU A 216 -31.38 4.85 10.29
C GLU A 216 -30.07 4.04 10.39
N ASN A 217 -29.19 4.11 9.37
CA ASN A 217 -27.93 3.39 9.31
C ASN A 217 -26.75 4.39 9.33
N GLU A 218 -26.44 4.89 10.52
CA GLU A 218 -25.20 5.62 10.73
C GLU A 218 -24.04 4.60 10.78
N ASN A 219 -23.16 4.66 9.79
CA ASN A 219 -21.95 3.83 9.75
C ASN A 219 -20.73 4.68 10.09
N TYR A 220 -19.87 4.18 10.99
CA TYR A 220 -18.64 4.85 11.37
C TYR A 220 -17.46 4.32 10.56
N LEU A 221 -16.71 5.23 9.91
CA LEU A 221 -15.46 4.94 9.21
C LEU A 221 -14.31 5.73 9.83
N PHE A 222 -13.09 5.26 9.63
CA PHE A 222 -11.91 6.09 9.86
C PHE A 222 -11.95 7.27 8.89
N SER A 223 -11.86 8.48 9.42
CA SER A 223 -12.03 9.70 8.64
C SER A 223 -10.99 9.85 7.53
N ALA A 224 -11.35 10.54 6.46
CA ALA A 224 -10.44 10.82 5.34
C ALA A 224 -9.14 11.52 5.79
N GLU A 225 -9.21 12.37 6.83
CA GLU A 225 -8.05 13.02 7.43
C GLU A 225 -7.14 12.01 8.15
N THR A 226 -7.73 11.06 8.89
CA THR A 226 -6.97 9.98 9.52
C THR A 226 -6.29 9.13 8.48
N VAL A 227 -7.01 8.71 7.44
CA VAL A 227 -6.49 7.85 6.37
C VAL A 227 -5.38 8.54 5.59
N ALA A 228 -5.53 9.82 5.26
CA ALA A 228 -4.48 10.61 4.60
C ALA A 228 -3.24 10.83 5.48
N GLY A 229 -3.43 10.95 6.80
CA GLY A 229 -2.35 11.21 7.76
C GLY A 229 -1.68 9.96 8.33
N VAL A 230 -2.19 8.75 8.04
CA VAL A 230 -1.70 7.52 8.67
C VAL A 230 -0.24 7.23 8.34
N HIS A 231 0.20 7.51 7.14
CA HIS A 231 1.59 7.34 6.71
C HIS A 231 2.57 8.15 7.59
N GLU A 232 2.23 9.40 7.89
CA GLU A 232 3.05 10.23 8.77
C GLU A 232 3.03 9.71 10.22
N MET A 233 1.86 9.32 10.73
CA MET A 233 1.77 8.68 12.06
C MET A 233 2.62 7.40 12.12
N TYR A 234 2.59 6.57 11.08
CA TYR A 234 3.42 5.37 11.00
C TYR A 234 4.93 5.72 11.01
N ARG A 235 5.35 6.71 10.23
CA ARG A 235 6.76 7.15 10.18
C ARG A 235 7.29 7.63 11.52
N GLU A 236 6.44 8.27 12.33
CA GLU A 236 6.82 8.72 13.68
C GLU A 236 7.07 7.56 14.65
N ILE A 237 6.38 6.43 14.45
CA ILE A 237 6.42 5.32 15.43
C ILE A 237 7.20 4.10 14.95
N ARG A 238 7.50 3.97 13.67
CA ARG A 238 8.10 2.76 13.07
C ARG A 238 9.42 2.31 13.72
N ASP A 239 10.16 3.26 14.26
CA ASP A 239 11.46 3.00 14.89
C ASP A 239 11.34 2.61 16.39
N TYR A 240 10.12 2.67 16.94
CA TYR A 240 9.88 2.24 18.32
C TYR A 240 9.56 0.74 18.36
N PRO A 241 10.08 0.02 19.37
CA PRO A 241 9.82 -1.40 19.48
C PRO A 241 8.32 -1.64 19.73
N VAL A 242 7.74 -2.51 18.92
CA VAL A 242 6.36 -2.99 19.16
C VAL A 242 6.39 -3.96 20.33
N VAL A 243 5.55 -3.71 21.33
CA VAL A 243 5.40 -4.59 22.48
C VAL A 243 4.61 -5.82 22.03
N GLU A 244 5.11 -7.02 22.34
CA GLU A 244 4.34 -8.24 22.14
C GLU A 244 3.05 -8.18 22.99
N GLN A 245 1.93 -8.22 22.31
CA GLN A 245 0.61 -8.21 22.92
C GLN A 245 -0.38 -9.03 22.08
N PRO A 246 -1.48 -9.51 22.66
CA PRO A 246 -2.53 -10.18 21.89
C PRO A 246 -3.02 -9.33 20.73
N PHE A 247 -3.19 -9.97 19.57
CA PHE A 247 -3.66 -9.35 18.33
C PHE A 247 -2.69 -8.36 17.66
N ALA A 248 -1.48 -8.13 18.19
CA ALA A 248 -0.47 -7.34 17.50
C ALA A 248 0.10 -8.10 16.30
N THR A 249 0.47 -7.34 15.26
CA THR A 249 1.07 -7.86 14.03
C THR A 249 2.29 -7.03 13.65
N PRO A 250 3.37 -7.10 14.45
CA PRO A 250 4.50 -6.14 14.36
C PRO A 250 5.23 -6.17 13.01
N GLU A 251 5.32 -7.33 12.36
CA GLU A 251 6.06 -7.51 11.11
C GLU A 251 5.17 -7.36 9.86
N PHE A 252 3.84 -7.27 10.03
CA PHE A 252 2.90 -7.33 8.91
C PHE A 252 3.13 -6.25 7.85
N PHE A 253 3.40 -5.01 8.26
CA PHE A 253 3.68 -3.94 7.30
C PHE A 253 5.02 -4.16 6.57
N GLN A 254 6.04 -4.63 7.28
CA GLN A 254 7.34 -4.92 6.68
C GLN A 254 7.24 -6.08 5.68
N ASP A 255 6.52 -7.13 6.04
CA ASP A 255 6.27 -8.26 5.15
C ASP A 255 5.50 -7.82 3.91
N PHE A 256 4.46 -7.00 4.06
CA PHE A 256 3.68 -6.47 2.94
C PHE A 256 4.51 -5.62 1.98
N VAL A 257 5.35 -4.72 2.49
CA VAL A 257 6.14 -3.79 1.67
C VAL A 257 7.39 -4.44 1.10
N TYR A 258 8.07 -5.29 1.87
CA TYR A 258 9.39 -5.78 1.50
C TYR A 258 9.37 -7.11 0.74
N THR A 259 8.27 -7.84 0.73
CA THR A 259 8.14 -9.06 -0.06
C THR A 259 7.41 -8.81 -1.38
N PRO A 260 7.85 -9.43 -2.48
CA PRO A 260 7.10 -9.37 -3.73
C PRO A 260 5.77 -10.11 -3.60
N GLY A 261 4.79 -9.67 -4.34
CA GLY A 261 3.41 -10.17 -4.26
C GLY A 261 2.55 -9.24 -3.43
N TYR A 262 1.27 -9.56 -3.30
CA TYR A 262 0.31 -8.73 -2.59
C TYR A 262 0.35 -9.01 -1.08
N LEU A 263 -0.60 -9.73 -0.50
CA LEU A 263 -0.63 -10.08 0.92
C LEU A 263 0.27 -11.27 1.28
N VAL A 264 0.56 -12.12 0.30
CA VAL A 264 1.32 -13.36 0.49
C VAL A 264 2.38 -13.48 -0.60
N PRO A 265 3.64 -13.77 -0.24
CA PRO A 265 4.69 -13.97 -1.23
C PRO A 265 4.37 -15.11 -2.19
N PRO A 266 4.66 -14.96 -3.51
CA PRO A 266 4.41 -16.00 -4.48
C PRO A 266 5.37 -17.19 -4.30
N ASP A 267 4.92 -18.39 -4.72
CA ASP A 267 5.68 -19.63 -4.55
C ASP A 267 7.09 -19.59 -5.15
N TRP A 268 7.26 -18.90 -6.28
CA TRP A 268 8.59 -18.76 -6.91
C TRP A 268 9.57 -18.00 -6.00
N TYR A 269 9.08 -17.01 -5.25
CA TYR A 269 9.90 -16.25 -4.30
C TYR A 269 10.25 -17.10 -3.07
N LEU A 270 9.28 -17.83 -2.53
CA LEU A 270 9.48 -18.75 -1.41
C LEU A 270 10.46 -19.89 -1.75
N ALA A 271 10.55 -20.29 -3.02
CA ALA A 271 11.48 -21.30 -3.50
C ALA A 271 12.94 -20.79 -3.60
N LEU A 272 13.18 -19.49 -3.50
CA LEU A 272 14.52 -18.93 -3.54
C LEU A 272 15.33 -19.31 -2.27
N PRO A 273 16.66 -19.51 -2.41
CA PRO A 273 17.52 -19.70 -1.25
C PRO A 273 17.43 -18.50 -0.27
N SER A 274 17.42 -18.80 1.02
CA SER A 274 17.32 -17.77 2.08
C SER A 274 18.39 -16.67 2.01
N SER A 275 19.60 -17.04 1.54
CA SER A 275 20.68 -16.08 1.31
C SER A 275 20.37 -15.06 0.23
N LEU A 276 19.67 -15.50 -0.85
CA LEU A 276 19.29 -14.62 -1.94
C LEU A 276 18.11 -13.74 -1.52
N ARG A 277 17.08 -14.31 -0.86
CA ARG A 277 15.95 -13.54 -0.34
C ARG A 277 16.41 -12.41 0.56
N ARG A 278 17.31 -12.68 1.50
CA ARG A 278 17.87 -11.66 2.41
C ARG A 278 18.53 -10.48 1.67
N VAL A 279 19.17 -10.74 0.51
CA VAL A 279 19.75 -9.66 -0.31
C VAL A 279 18.67 -8.86 -1.03
N LEU A 280 17.63 -9.54 -1.51
CA LEU A 280 16.52 -8.90 -2.22
C LEU A 280 15.65 -8.06 -1.29
N GLU A 281 15.53 -8.46 -0.03
CA GLU A 281 14.74 -7.80 1.03
C GLU A 281 15.49 -6.63 1.71
N VAL A 282 16.71 -6.30 1.26
CA VAL A 282 17.44 -5.15 1.84
C VAL A 282 16.63 -3.87 1.63
N PRO A 283 16.19 -3.22 2.72
CA PRO A 283 15.41 -2.00 2.62
C PRO A 283 16.28 -0.83 2.18
N ILE A 284 15.77 -0.04 1.25
CA ILE A 284 16.35 1.22 0.80
C ILE A 284 15.25 2.27 0.93
N ASP A 285 15.19 2.94 2.09
CA ASP A 285 14.10 3.81 2.48
C ASP A 285 12.77 3.01 2.60
N ASP A 286 11.73 3.37 1.89
CA ASP A 286 10.42 2.70 1.92
C ASP A 286 10.28 1.60 0.85
N GLN A 287 11.36 1.21 0.15
CA GLN A 287 11.36 0.20 -0.90
C GLN A 287 12.49 -0.81 -0.70
N THR A 288 12.39 -1.97 -1.35
CA THR A 288 13.49 -2.95 -1.34
C THR A 288 14.39 -2.80 -2.57
N LEU A 289 15.62 -3.31 -2.43
CA LEU A 289 16.54 -3.41 -3.56
C LEU A 289 15.90 -4.17 -4.75
N PHE A 290 15.11 -5.20 -4.47
CA PHE A 290 14.40 -5.98 -5.48
C PHE A 290 13.39 -5.12 -6.23
N GLN A 291 12.55 -4.37 -5.53
CA GLN A 291 11.53 -3.49 -6.13
C GLN A 291 12.18 -2.45 -7.03
N ILE A 292 13.23 -1.78 -6.54
CA ILE A 292 13.98 -0.79 -7.33
C ILE A 292 14.59 -1.43 -8.57
N ALA A 293 15.21 -2.61 -8.43
CA ALA A 293 15.81 -3.32 -9.57
C ALA A 293 14.76 -3.72 -10.61
N CYS A 294 13.60 -4.21 -10.18
CA CYS A 294 12.50 -4.57 -11.06
C CYS A 294 11.95 -3.36 -11.83
N VAL A 295 11.74 -2.22 -11.16
CA VAL A 295 11.29 -0.98 -11.80
C VAL A 295 12.30 -0.49 -12.83
N VAL A 296 13.59 -0.48 -12.48
CA VAL A 296 14.65 -0.08 -13.42
C VAL A 296 14.69 -1.02 -14.63
N LEU A 297 14.57 -2.33 -14.42
CA LEU A 297 14.54 -3.31 -15.50
C LEU A 297 13.32 -3.13 -16.39
N ALA A 298 12.13 -2.95 -15.80
CA ALA A 298 10.90 -2.69 -16.54
C ALA A 298 11.00 -1.42 -17.38
N LEU A 299 11.54 -0.34 -16.81
CA LEU A 299 11.76 0.92 -17.51
C LEU A 299 12.75 0.76 -18.68
N LEU A 300 13.86 0.05 -18.48
CA LEU A 300 14.84 -0.23 -19.54
C LEU A 300 14.24 -1.07 -20.67
N LEU A 301 13.44 -2.08 -20.33
CA LEU A 301 12.73 -2.90 -21.31
C LEU A 301 11.74 -2.06 -22.10
N PHE A 302 10.91 -1.28 -21.44
CA PHE A 302 9.95 -0.37 -22.06
C PHE A 302 10.64 0.61 -23.00
N LEU A 303 11.73 1.25 -22.54
CA LEU A 303 12.51 2.17 -23.36
C LEU A 303 13.13 1.49 -24.59
N THR A 304 13.62 0.26 -24.43
CA THR A 304 14.19 -0.52 -25.54
C THR A 304 13.13 -0.81 -26.61
N VAL A 305 11.94 -1.24 -26.20
CA VAL A 305 10.82 -1.50 -27.11
C VAL A 305 10.36 -0.19 -27.77
N LEU A 306 10.25 0.89 -27.02
CA LEU A 306 9.88 2.21 -27.53
C LEU A 306 10.87 2.69 -28.62
N LEU A 307 12.17 2.60 -28.33
CA LEU A 307 13.21 2.96 -29.31
C LEU A 307 13.17 2.08 -30.55
N TRP A 308 12.88 0.80 -30.39
CA TRP A 308 12.69 -0.13 -31.51
C TRP A 308 11.48 0.25 -32.37
N LEU A 309 10.34 0.57 -31.75
CA LEU A 309 9.14 1.05 -32.45
C LEU A 309 9.39 2.38 -33.18
N ILE A 310 10.09 3.31 -32.54
CA ILE A 310 10.48 4.59 -33.18
C ILE A 310 11.37 4.33 -34.39
N ARG A 311 12.33 3.40 -34.33
CA ARG A 311 13.15 3.01 -35.49
C ARG A 311 12.30 2.45 -36.63
N LEU A 312 11.39 1.52 -36.36
CA LEU A 312 10.49 0.99 -37.32
C LEU A 312 9.63 2.09 -37.99
N LEU A 313 9.18 3.05 -37.17
CA LEU A 313 8.41 4.18 -37.67
C LEU A 313 9.26 5.08 -38.57
N LEU A 314 10.49 5.41 -38.18
CA LEU A 314 11.42 6.22 -38.98
C LEU A 314 11.79 5.51 -40.31
N ASP A 315 12.03 4.21 -40.27
CA ASP A 315 12.29 3.42 -41.46
C ASP A 315 11.07 3.42 -42.41
N SER A 316 9.87 3.32 -41.84
CA SER A 316 8.60 3.48 -42.61
C SER A 316 8.45 4.87 -43.23
N TYR A 317 9.03 5.91 -42.65
CA TYR A 317 9.08 7.26 -43.25
C TYR A 317 10.15 7.37 -44.33
N ARG A 318 11.32 6.71 -44.16
CA ARG A 318 12.41 6.72 -45.14
C ARG A 318 12.10 5.95 -46.40
N ASP A 319 11.35 4.85 -46.28
CA ASP A 319 10.94 3.98 -47.40
C ASP A 319 9.82 4.57 -48.23
N GLN A 320 9.44 5.85 -48.02
CA GLN A 320 8.49 6.53 -48.91
C GLN A 320 9.11 6.64 -50.30
N PRO A 321 8.61 5.87 -51.29
CA PRO A 321 9.17 5.96 -52.61
C PRO A 321 8.91 7.35 -53.18
N ARG A 322 9.94 7.97 -53.77
CA ARG A 322 9.82 9.17 -54.63
C ARG A 322 9.04 8.84 -55.87
N ARG A 323 7.79 8.34 -55.71
CA ARG A 323 6.93 7.91 -56.83
C ARG A 323 6.06 9.07 -57.31
N GLY A 324 5.92 9.12 -58.64
CA GLY A 324 5.19 10.14 -59.38
C GLY A 324 3.71 10.22 -58.99
N LYS A 325 3.12 11.37 -59.27
CA LYS A 325 1.82 11.88 -58.80
C LYS A 325 0.55 11.06 -59.12
N SER A 326 0.63 9.92 -59.83
CA SER A 326 -0.54 9.19 -60.29
C SER A 326 -0.93 7.92 -59.49
N ALA A 327 -0.12 7.49 -58.53
CA ALA A 327 -0.42 6.30 -57.70
C ALA A 327 -0.81 6.62 -56.27
N GLN A 328 -1.17 7.86 -55.98
CA GLN A 328 -1.06 8.46 -54.66
C GLN A 328 -2.23 8.19 -53.72
N ALA A 329 -3.44 7.98 -54.19
CA ALA A 329 -4.62 7.91 -53.32
C ALA A 329 -4.73 6.59 -52.54
N TRP A 330 -4.46 5.45 -53.18
CA TRP A 330 -4.60 4.12 -52.55
C TRP A 330 -3.44 3.72 -51.66
N ASN A 331 -2.25 4.32 -51.79
CA ASN A 331 -1.07 4.00 -51.01
C ASN A 331 -0.95 4.80 -49.70
N LEU A 332 -1.64 5.93 -49.59
CA LEU A 332 -1.63 6.77 -48.40
C LEU A 332 -2.33 6.08 -47.20
N ASP A 333 -3.47 5.44 -47.48
CA ASP A 333 -4.22 4.72 -46.43
C ASP A 333 -3.45 3.49 -45.93
N ALA A 334 -2.86 2.71 -46.85
CA ALA A 334 -2.04 1.55 -46.47
C ALA A 334 -0.80 1.96 -45.68
N LEU A 335 -0.19 3.12 -45.97
CA LEU A 335 0.96 3.65 -45.25
C LEU A 335 0.57 4.18 -43.85
N ALA A 336 -0.59 4.83 -43.73
CA ALA A 336 -1.15 5.28 -42.48
C ALA A 336 -1.50 4.10 -41.58
N TRP A 337 -2.13 3.05 -42.11
CA TRP A 337 -2.41 1.81 -41.41
C TRP A 337 -1.15 1.11 -40.92
N ARG A 338 -0.11 1.01 -41.75
CA ARG A 338 1.18 0.43 -41.33
C ARG A 338 1.80 1.18 -40.15
N ARG A 339 1.75 2.52 -40.14
CA ARG A 339 2.25 3.34 -39.03
C ARG A 339 1.42 3.18 -37.78
N PHE A 340 0.10 3.13 -37.91
CA PHE A 340 -0.82 2.84 -36.82
C PHE A 340 -0.53 1.47 -36.19
N LEU A 341 -0.36 0.42 -37.03
CA LEU A 341 -0.05 -0.92 -36.55
C LEU A 341 1.31 -0.99 -35.81
N ILE A 342 2.29 -0.18 -36.22
CA ILE A 342 3.59 -0.11 -35.50
C ILE A 342 3.42 0.48 -34.09
N LEU A 343 2.50 1.42 -33.90
CA LEU A 343 2.26 2.04 -32.61
C LEU A 343 1.25 1.30 -31.72
N MET A 344 0.42 0.44 -32.33
CA MET A 344 -0.62 -0.30 -31.62
C MET A 344 -0.10 -1.13 -30.43
N PRO A 345 1.09 -1.78 -30.48
CA PRO A 345 1.62 -2.54 -29.35
C PRO A 345 1.98 -1.70 -28.12
N LEU A 346 2.05 -0.37 -28.27
CA LEU A 346 2.41 0.52 -27.14
C LEU A 346 1.35 0.48 -26.04
N LEU A 347 0.06 0.45 -26.41
CA LEU A 347 -1.04 0.43 -25.42
C LEU A 347 -1.04 -0.84 -24.55
N PRO A 348 -0.99 -2.06 -25.10
CA PRO A 348 -0.89 -3.25 -24.25
C PRO A 348 0.45 -3.33 -23.50
N LEU A 349 1.54 -2.76 -24.04
CA LEU A 349 2.83 -2.72 -23.36
C LEU A 349 2.79 -1.83 -22.12
N THR A 350 2.21 -0.62 -22.21
CA THR A 350 2.08 0.27 -21.05
C THR A 350 1.23 -0.39 -19.97
N ARG A 351 0.11 -1.02 -20.36
CA ARG A 351 -0.74 -1.74 -19.41
C ARG A 351 0.00 -2.91 -18.75
N LEU A 352 0.75 -3.69 -19.54
CA LEU A 352 1.52 -4.83 -19.02
C LEU A 352 2.61 -4.38 -18.04
N VAL A 353 3.31 -3.27 -18.34
CA VAL A 353 4.32 -2.72 -17.43
C VAL A 353 3.66 -2.20 -16.16
N LYS A 354 2.52 -1.52 -16.26
CA LYS A 354 1.76 -1.08 -15.09
C LYS A 354 1.38 -2.27 -14.21
N THR A 355 0.70 -3.28 -14.75
CA THR A 355 0.31 -4.50 -14.02
C THR A 355 1.52 -5.20 -13.39
N PHE A 356 2.65 -5.27 -14.09
CA PHE A 356 3.87 -5.86 -13.53
C PHE A 356 4.42 -5.07 -12.34
N VAL A 357 4.43 -3.75 -12.43
CA VAL A 357 4.93 -2.86 -11.37
C VAL A 357 4.00 -2.88 -10.16
N ASP A 358 2.72 -2.92 -10.38
CA ASP A 358 1.64 -2.89 -9.39
C ASP A 358 1.48 -4.25 -8.69
N ASP A 359 1.10 -5.27 -9.46
CA ASP A 359 0.69 -6.57 -8.91
C ASP A 359 1.88 -7.48 -8.54
N VAL A 360 3.02 -7.37 -9.26
CA VAL A 360 4.16 -8.29 -9.06
C VAL A 360 5.22 -7.69 -8.15
N VAL A 361 5.51 -6.41 -8.32
CA VAL A 361 6.57 -5.72 -7.57
C VAL A 361 6.03 -5.15 -6.25
N ASN A 362 4.71 -4.91 -6.17
CA ASN A 362 4.04 -4.32 -5.01
C ASN A 362 4.70 -3.00 -4.57
N LEU A 363 4.69 -2.02 -5.49
CA LEU A 363 5.18 -0.68 -5.16
C LEU A 363 4.19 0.03 -4.24
N THR A 364 4.71 0.71 -3.23
CA THR A 364 3.92 1.47 -2.26
C THR A 364 4.30 2.95 -2.28
N GLY A 365 3.42 3.81 -1.76
CA GLY A 365 3.68 5.23 -1.56
C GLY A 365 3.95 6.04 -2.84
N LEU A 366 4.86 7.00 -2.75
CA LEU A 366 5.19 7.91 -3.85
C LEU A 366 5.68 7.22 -5.13
N PRO A 367 6.50 6.17 -5.10
CA PRO A 367 6.90 5.41 -6.29
C PRO A 367 5.73 4.82 -7.07
N LEU A 368 4.70 4.31 -6.39
CA LEU A 368 3.48 3.81 -7.01
C LEU A 368 2.75 4.93 -7.75
N VAL A 369 2.55 6.08 -7.11
CA VAL A 369 1.90 7.24 -7.72
C VAL A 369 2.64 7.68 -8.99
N ILE A 370 3.96 7.80 -8.93
CA ILE A 370 4.79 8.18 -10.08
C ILE A 370 4.65 7.14 -11.20
N ALA A 371 4.75 5.84 -10.89
CA ALA A 371 4.62 4.78 -11.88
C ALA A 371 3.24 4.80 -12.55
N THR A 372 2.16 4.98 -11.79
CA THR A 372 0.78 5.02 -12.30
C THR A 372 0.53 6.21 -13.23
N TYR A 373 1.16 7.36 -12.97
CA TYR A 373 1.04 8.53 -13.86
C TYR A 373 1.98 8.49 -15.06
N PHE A 374 3.06 7.71 -14.99
CA PHE A 374 4.02 7.58 -16.09
C PHE A 374 3.61 6.52 -17.11
N PHE A 375 3.02 5.42 -16.68
CA PHE A 375 2.57 4.31 -17.52
C PHE A 375 1.05 4.28 -17.69
#